data_2138809d99652abbae199ed76c399792
#
_entry.id   2138809d99652abbae199ed76c399792
#
_cell.length_a   1.000
_cell.length_b   1.000
_cell.length_c   1.000
_cell.angle_alpha   90.00
_cell.angle_beta   90.00
_cell.angle_gamma   90.00
#
_symmetry.space_group_name_H-M   'P 1'
#
loop_
_entity.id
_entity.type
_entity.pdbx_description
1 polymer ?
#
loop_
_entity_poly.entity_id
_entity_poly.type
_entity_poly.pdbx_seq_one_letter_code
_entity_poly.pdbx_strand_id
1 'polypeptide(L)'
;MKKNLNFIEDISSVDKKAYERLLNTNESPFIKHSFLEALETSGCVSDIKGWKVNHLVSEKDGALDGFLPIYLKNNSHGEFVFDHSWSYALERAGRKYYPKLLTAIPFTPCETRKVITNDQQLPFIEKVLSLMQEKNIESWHILFPDKDLGAFLKKNEFIERSGYKFVWKNKQYHDFDDYLNIFKSRQRKNIKNERKKISELGINFEIKDKNNLKEGDWEDFYIFYKNTYDQRFQPPYLNRDFFYHVHQNKKELNPVIFFAIHEQKRIAASLCFKNNNVLYGRHWGSTYNIDSLHFECCYYQGIEYCINNHLQIFDPGVQGEHKIRRGFEPKLTKSFHYLKEVDFRNAIKDFCSRESIEIKNYIEACKRYTPFKKEYKI
;
A
#
# COMPACT_ATOMS: atom_id res chain seq x y z
N MET A 1 28.04 -19.03 15.24
CA MET A 1 26.63 -19.42 14.96
C MET A 1 26.42 -19.40 13.46
N LYS A 2 25.98 -20.54 12.89
CA LYS A 2 25.84 -20.66 11.43
C LYS A 2 24.46 -20.11 11.02
N LYS A 3 24.46 -19.03 10.23
CA LYS A 3 23.27 -18.45 9.64
C LYS A 3 23.04 -19.07 8.27
N ASN A 4 21.85 -19.58 8.02
CA ASN A 4 21.48 -20.20 6.76
C ASN A 4 20.42 -19.36 6.07
N LEU A 5 20.63 -19.00 4.78
CA LEU A 5 19.73 -18.19 3.97
C LEU A 5 19.23 -19.01 2.80
N ASN A 6 17.93 -19.32 2.79
CA ASN A 6 17.29 -20.16 1.79
C ASN A 6 16.12 -19.43 1.11
N PHE A 7 15.95 -19.68 -0.20
CA PHE A 7 14.75 -19.23 -0.91
C PHE A 7 13.64 -20.26 -0.77
N ILE A 8 12.42 -19.76 -0.58
CA ILE A 8 11.19 -20.55 -0.49
C ILE A 8 10.17 -20.05 -1.51
N GLU A 9 9.31 -20.95 -2.00
CA GLU A 9 8.31 -20.66 -3.02
C GLU A 9 6.89 -20.49 -2.46
N ASP A 10 6.73 -20.56 -1.12
CA ASP A 10 5.45 -20.46 -0.44
C ASP A 10 5.65 -20.01 1.01
N ILE A 11 4.91 -18.99 1.43
CA ILE A 11 4.98 -18.49 2.82
C ILE A 11 4.37 -19.49 3.80
N SER A 12 3.48 -20.38 3.39
CA SER A 12 2.88 -21.40 4.26
C SER A 12 3.91 -22.40 4.81
N SER A 13 5.09 -22.52 4.18
CA SER A 13 6.21 -23.28 4.69
C SER A 13 6.89 -22.65 5.91
N VAL A 14 6.59 -21.40 6.23
CA VAL A 14 7.16 -20.66 7.37
C VAL A 14 6.23 -20.79 8.57
N ASP A 15 6.76 -21.21 9.73
CA ASP A 15 5.96 -21.23 10.97
C ASP A 15 5.46 -19.83 11.33
N LYS A 16 4.15 -19.67 11.30
CA LYS A 16 3.47 -18.40 11.55
C LYS A 16 3.85 -17.80 12.91
N LYS A 17 3.96 -18.63 13.96
CA LYS A 17 4.29 -18.12 15.31
C LYS A 17 5.74 -17.62 15.38
N ALA A 18 6.65 -18.32 14.69
CA ALA A 18 8.04 -17.87 14.59
C ALA A 18 8.14 -16.56 13.80
N TYR A 19 7.40 -16.44 12.69
CA TYR A 19 7.34 -15.22 11.90
C TYR A 19 6.79 -14.02 12.69
N GLU A 20 5.66 -14.18 13.37
CA GLU A 20 5.02 -13.10 14.13
C GLU A 20 5.92 -12.60 15.30
N ARG A 21 6.79 -13.45 15.85
CA ARG A 21 7.78 -13.04 16.87
C ARG A 21 8.85 -12.09 16.35
N LEU A 22 9.11 -12.06 15.04
CA LEU A 22 10.05 -11.12 14.40
C LEU A 22 9.42 -9.76 14.13
N LEU A 23 8.10 -9.65 14.21
CA LEU A 23 7.37 -8.40 13.96
C LEU A 23 7.36 -7.52 15.20
N ASN A 24 7.39 -6.19 14.97
CA ASN A 24 7.15 -5.22 16.03
C ASN A 24 5.66 -5.15 16.39
N THR A 25 5.35 -4.69 17.58
CA THR A 25 3.96 -4.58 18.08
C THR A 25 3.03 -3.73 17.23
N ASN A 26 3.57 -2.79 16.45
CA ASN A 26 2.78 -1.85 15.63
C ASN A 26 3.09 -1.98 14.13
N GLU A 27 3.41 -3.18 13.68
CA GLU A 27 3.64 -3.42 12.25
C GLU A 27 2.39 -3.18 11.40
N SER A 28 2.63 -2.88 10.14
CA SER A 28 1.57 -2.80 9.13
C SER A 28 0.85 -4.16 9.01
N PRO A 29 -0.48 -4.21 8.88
CA PRO A 29 -1.21 -5.46 8.65
C PRO A 29 -0.71 -6.22 7.41
N PHE A 30 -0.16 -5.52 6.45
CA PHE A 30 0.21 -6.04 5.13
C PHE A 30 1.50 -6.87 5.12
N ILE A 31 2.36 -6.74 6.14
CA ILE A 31 3.57 -7.57 6.27
C ILE A 31 3.35 -8.77 7.19
N LYS A 32 2.17 -8.94 7.77
CA LYS A 32 1.84 -10.10 8.59
C LYS A 32 1.77 -11.37 7.75
N HIS A 33 2.18 -12.47 8.37
CA HIS A 33 2.13 -13.78 7.73
C HIS A 33 0.78 -14.06 7.08
N SER A 34 -0.31 -13.88 7.81
CA SER A 34 -1.67 -14.14 7.33
C SER A 34 -2.09 -13.30 6.13
N PHE A 35 -1.53 -12.08 5.95
CA PHE A 35 -1.86 -11.27 4.79
C PHE A 35 -1.15 -11.77 3.53
N LEU A 36 0.13 -12.13 3.65
CA LEU A 36 0.90 -12.70 2.55
C LEU A 36 0.36 -14.07 2.16
N GLU A 37 0.08 -14.92 3.17
CA GLU A 37 -0.55 -16.23 2.98
C GLU A 37 -1.91 -16.11 2.26
N ALA A 38 -2.77 -15.15 2.65
CA ALA A 38 -4.04 -14.92 1.97
C ALA A 38 -3.88 -14.57 0.49
N LEU A 39 -2.85 -13.80 0.11
CA LEU A 39 -2.54 -13.45 -1.28
C LEU A 39 -2.07 -14.66 -2.09
N GLU A 40 -1.25 -15.51 -1.51
CA GLU A 40 -0.66 -16.68 -2.16
C GLU A 40 -1.68 -17.82 -2.26
N THR A 41 -2.30 -18.20 -1.15
CA THR A 41 -3.27 -19.31 -1.09
C THR A 41 -4.51 -19.06 -1.97
N SER A 42 -4.96 -17.80 -2.05
CA SER A 42 -6.07 -17.44 -2.93
C SER A 42 -5.70 -17.42 -4.42
N GLY A 43 -4.41 -17.59 -4.77
CA GLY A 43 -3.92 -17.47 -6.15
C GLY A 43 -3.96 -16.05 -6.72
N CYS A 44 -4.21 -15.02 -5.90
CA CYS A 44 -4.07 -13.61 -6.30
C CYS A 44 -2.61 -13.29 -6.63
N VAL A 45 -1.69 -13.88 -5.89
CA VAL A 45 -0.25 -13.89 -6.14
C VAL A 45 0.14 -15.28 -6.61
N SER A 46 0.53 -15.40 -7.87
CA SER A 46 0.92 -16.67 -8.51
C SER A 46 1.74 -16.41 -9.77
N ASP A 47 2.44 -17.43 -10.25
CA ASP A 47 3.25 -17.35 -11.48
C ASP A 47 2.39 -16.98 -12.70
N ILE A 48 1.18 -17.55 -12.80
CA ILE A 48 0.22 -17.23 -13.86
C ILE A 48 -0.17 -15.74 -13.88
N LYS A 49 -0.22 -15.11 -12.70
CA LYS A 49 -0.47 -13.67 -12.55
C LYS A 49 0.80 -12.82 -12.70
N GLY A 50 1.94 -13.45 -12.97
CA GLY A 50 3.25 -12.81 -13.08
C GLY A 50 3.86 -12.42 -11.73
N TRP A 51 3.48 -13.11 -10.66
CA TRP A 51 4.01 -12.95 -9.31
C TRP A 51 4.50 -14.32 -8.79
N LYS A 52 5.64 -14.78 -9.27
CA LYS A 52 6.20 -16.04 -8.76
C LYS A 52 6.87 -15.77 -7.41
N VAL A 53 6.40 -16.45 -6.37
CA VAL A 53 6.97 -16.37 -5.02
C VAL A 53 8.39 -16.90 -5.00
N ASN A 54 9.29 -16.19 -4.33
CA ASN A 54 10.69 -16.57 -4.15
C ASN A 54 11.26 -15.91 -2.89
N HIS A 55 10.55 -16.05 -1.76
CA HIS A 55 10.91 -15.38 -0.51
C HIS A 55 12.24 -15.87 0.04
N LEU A 56 12.97 -14.97 0.69
CA LEU A 56 14.22 -15.31 1.35
C LEU A 56 13.99 -15.42 2.86
N VAL A 57 14.28 -16.58 3.42
CA VAL A 57 14.25 -16.84 4.86
C VAL A 57 15.65 -16.99 5.40
N SER A 58 15.84 -16.53 6.63
CA SER A 58 17.05 -16.73 7.40
C SER A 58 16.74 -17.58 8.62
N GLU A 59 17.55 -18.62 8.83
CA GLU A 59 17.52 -19.45 10.01
C GLU A 59 18.84 -19.33 10.78
N LYS A 60 18.76 -19.29 12.09
CA LYS A 60 19.89 -19.33 13.00
C LYS A 60 19.68 -20.44 14.03
N ASP A 61 20.60 -21.38 14.06
CA ASP A 61 20.54 -22.55 14.94
C ASP A 61 19.19 -23.31 14.82
N GLY A 62 18.62 -23.38 13.59
CA GLY A 62 17.37 -24.08 13.28
C GLY A 62 16.08 -23.31 13.59
N ALA A 63 16.18 -22.05 14.03
CA ALA A 63 15.02 -21.18 14.28
C ALA A 63 14.97 -20.08 13.25
N LEU A 64 13.75 -19.68 12.84
CA LEU A 64 13.53 -18.54 11.95
C LEU A 64 14.10 -17.27 12.59
N ASP A 65 15.00 -16.60 11.88
CA ASP A 65 15.74 -15.41 12.31
C ASP A 65 15.45 -14.19 11.40
N GLY A 66 14.87 -14.42 10.23
CA GLY A 66 14.50 -13.34 9.35
C GLY A 66 13.77 -13.75 8.08
N PHE A 67 13.15 -12.75 7.45
CA PHE A 67 12.34 -12.92 6.26
C PHE A 67 12.44 -11.69 5.35
N LEU A 68 12.45 -11.92 4.03
CA LEU A 68 12.40 -10.88 3.01
C LEU A 68 11.45 -11.33 1.90
N PRO A 69 10.31 -10.62 1.68
CA PRO A 69 9.41 -10.93 0.59
C PRO A 69 10.08 -10.61 -0.75
N ILE A 70 10.19 -11.62 -1.61
CA ILE A 70 10.72 -11.50 -2.96
C ILE A 70 9.79 -12.22 -3.92
N TYR A 71 9.58 -11.59 -5.06
CA TYR A 71 8.82 -12.14 -6.18
C TYR A 71 9.65 -12.04 -7.45
N LEU A 72 9.59 -13.09 -8.28
CA LEU A 72 10.04 -13.02 -9.67
C LEU A 72 8.87 -12.55 -10.52
N LYS A 73 9.03 -11.41 -11.19
CA LYS A 73 7.98 -10.71 -11.90
C LYS A 73 8.15 -10.79 -13.41
N ASN A 74 7.07 -11.20 -14.11
CA ASN A 74 7.02 -11.23 -15.58
C ASN A 74 6.32 -10.02 -16.18
N ASN A 75 5.82 -9.10 -15.37
CA ASN A 75 5.16 -7.85 -15.74
C ASN A 75 5.22 -6.86 -14.57
N SER A 76 4.80 -5.61 -14.78
CA SER A 76 4.78 -4.57 -13.71
C SER A 76 3.39 -4.28 -13.15
N HIS A 77 2.42 -5.21 -13.32
CA HIS A 77 1.08 -5.02 -12.77
C HIS A 77 1.05 -5.16 -11.24
N GLY A 78 0.31 -4.26 -10.58
CA GLY A 78 0.06 -4.31 -9.14
C GLY A 78 1.20 -3.78 -8.26
N GLU A 79 2.22 -3.13 -8.82
CA GLU A 79 3.38 -2.61 -8.12
C GLU A 79 3.20 -1.17 -7.63
N PHE A 80 2.42 -0.35 -8.35
CA PHE A 80 2.20 1.09 -8.10
C PHE A 80 3.47 1.97 -8.14
N VAL A 81 4.54 1.46 -8.72
CA VAL A 81 5.73 2.21 -9.14
C VAL A 81 5.94 1.89 -10.61
N PHE A 82 5.67 2.87 -11.47
CA PHE A 82 5.57 2.64 -12.91
C PHE A 82 6.96 2.69 -13.58
N ASP A 83 7.40 1.56 -14.10
CA ASP A 83 8.71 1.38 -14.77
C ASP A 83 8.58 0.97 -16.25
N HIS A 84 7.41 1.19 -16.85
CA HIS A 84 7.15 0.83 -18.25
C HIS A 84 8.14 1.50 -19.23
N SER A 85 8.54 2.73 -18.96
CA SER A 85 9.55 3.42 -19.76
C SER A 85 10.94 2.76 -19.71
N TRP A 86 11.26 2.13 -18.56
CA TRP A 86 12.52 1.41 -18.38
C TRP A 86 12.51 0.08 -19.15
N SER A 87 11.40 -0.66 -19.04
CA SER A 87 11.19 -1.89 -19.83
C SER A 87 11.33 -1.60 -21.31
N TYR A 88 10.62 -0.59 -21.80
CA TYR A 88 10.65 -0.20 -23.20
C TYR A 88 12.06 0.22 -23.66
N ALA A 89 12.79 0.99 -22.85
CA ALA A 89 14.15 1.42 -23.17
C ALA A 89 15.12 0.23 -23.29
N LEU A 90 15.00 -0.75 -22.37
CA LEU A 90 15.86 -1.93 -22.37
C LEU A 90 15.53 -2.86 -23.56
N GLU A 91 14.26 -3.05 -23.85
CA GLU A 91 13.78 -3.85 -24.99
C GLU A 91 14.24 -3.25 -26.33
N ARG A 92 14.23 -1.92 -26.47
CA ARG A 92 14.79 -1.22 -27.66
C ARG A 92 16.31 -1.40 -27.80
N ALA A 93 17.01 -1.62 -26.70
CA ALA A 93 18.43 -1.97 -26.70
C ALA A 93 18.69 -3.47 -26.97
N GLY A 94 17.64 -4.24 -27.35
CA GLY A 94 17.75 -5.68 -27.64
C GLY A 94 17.93 -6.55 -26.39
N ARG A 95 17.56 -6.05 -25.21
CA ARG A 95 17.74 -6.73 -23.91
C ARG A 95 16.40 -7.04 -23.25
N LYS A 96 16.38 -8.07 -22.41
CA LYS A 96 15.18 -8.48 -21.68
C LYS A 96 15.12 -7.73 -20.34
N TYR A 97 13.98 -7.07 -20.08
CA TYR A 97 13.69 -6.46 -18.78
C TYR A 97 13.10 -7.48 -17.81
N TYR A 98 12.25 -8.37 -18.29
CA TYR A 98 11.65 -9.45 -17.52
C TYR A 98 12.35 -10.80 -17.74
N PRO A 99 12.39 -11.68 -16.73
CA PRO A 99 11.87 -11.48 -15.38
C PRO A 99 12.76 -10.53 -14.57
N LYS A 100 12.14 -9.78 -13.63
CA LYS A 100 12.82 -8.93 -12.65
C LYS A 100 12.53 -9.40 -11.22
N LEU A 101 13.41 -9.11 -10.28
CA LEU A 101 13.12 -9.32 -8.85
C LEU A 101 12.37 -8.13 -8.26
N LEU A 102 11.42 -8.41 -7.40
CA LEU A 102 10.63 -7.42 -6.71
C LEU A 102 10.49 -7.73 -5.23
N THR A 103 10.83 -6.78 -4.38
CA THR A 103 10.54 -6.76 -2.94
C THR A 103 9.46 -5.72 -2.70
N ALA A 104 8.24 -6.17 -2.50
CA ALA A 104 7.05 -5.34 -2.27
C ALA A 104 5.99 -6.14 -1.52
N ILE A 105 4.97 -5.45 -1.01
CA ILE A 105 3.72 -6.10 -0.66
C ILE A 105 2.81 -6.03 -1.90
N PRO A 106 2.35 -7.15 -2.45
CA PRO A 106 1.55 -7.16 -3.66
C PRO A 106 0.28 -6.31 -3.52
N PHE A 107 -0.05 -5.55 -4.54
CA PHE A 107 -1.24 -4.69 -4.64
C PHE A 107 -1.37 -3.65 -3.52
N THR A 108 -0.27 -3.35 -2.78
CA THR A 108 -0.32 -2.57 -1.55
C THR A 108 0.80 -1.52 -1.49
N PRO A 109 0.56 -0.27 -1.96
CA PRO A 109 1.57 0.80 -2.01
C PRO A 109 1.77 1.47 -0.65
N CYS A 110 2.16 0.69 0.35
CA CYS A 110 2.41 1.16 1.72
C CYS A 110 3.87 1.03 2.11
N GLU A 111 4.36 2.03 2.83
CA GLU A 111 5.63 1.92 3.53
C GLU A 111 5.51 0.87 4.64
N THR A 112 6.36 -0.14 4.58
CA THR A 112 6.46 -1.20 5.60
C THR A 112 7.87 -1.76 5.63
N ARG A 113 8.26 -2.38 6.72
CA ARG A 113 9.49 -3.19 6.76
C ARG A 113 9.43 -4.23 5.63
N LYS A 114 10.57 -4.41 4.96
CA LYS A 114 10.73 -5.46 3.94
C LYS A 114 11.73 -6.51 4.41
N VAL A 115 12.81 -6.12 5.04
CA VAL A 115 13.72 -7.05 5.72
C VAL A 115 13.25 -7.18 7.17
N ILE A 116 12.64 -8.30 7.50
CA ILE A 116 12.16 -8.61 8.85
C ILE A 116 13.24 -9.44 9.52
N THR A 117 14.02 -8.82 10.38
CA THR A 117 15.06 -9.46 11.17
C THR A 117 15.40 -8.59 12.38
N ASN A 118 15.89 -9.21 13.44
CA ASN A 118 16.48 -8.51 14.58
C ASN A 118 18.00 -8.38 14.44
N ASP A 119 18.57 -8.86 13.34
CA ASP A 119 19.99 -8.84 13.02
C ASP A 119 20.29 -7.91 11.83
N GLN A 120 21.47 -8.00 11.25
CA GLN A 120 21.89 -7.15 10.13
C GLN A 120 21.13 -7.47 8.83
N GLN A 121 20.83 -6.44 8.05
CA GLN A 121 20.13 -6.53 6.76
C GLN A 121 21.06 -6.98 5.61
N LEU A 122 22.37 -6.69 5.72
CA LEU A 122 23.35 -6.91 4.66
C LEU A 122 23.34 -8.35 4.10
N PRO A 123 23.31 -9.43 4.91
CA PRO A 123 23.31 -10.78 4.38
C PRO A 123 22.15 -11.10 3.46
N PHE A 124 20.97 -10.51 3.70
CA PHE A 124 19.80 -10.64 2.81
C PHE A 124 20.07 -10.01 1.46
N ILE A 125 20.64 -8.81 1.46
CA ILE A 125 20.93 -8.06 0.22
C ILE A 125 21.98 -8.82 -0.61
N GLU A 126 23.06 -9.23 0.00
CA GLU A 126 24.14 -10.01 -0.66
C GLU A 126 23.61 -11.32 -1.27
N LYS A 127 22.75 -12.04 -0.53
CA LYS A 127 22.15 -13.29 -1.02
C LYS A 127 21.27 -13.08 -2.24
N VAL A 128 20.49 -11.98 -2.29
CA VAL A 128 19.66 -11.65 -3.46
C VAL A 128 20.52 -11.20 -4.64
N LEU A 129 21.57 -10.41 -4.42
CA LEU A 129 22.52 -10.03 -5.47
C LEU A 129 23.24 -11.25 -6.06
N SER A 130 23.61 -12.24 -5.23
CA SER A 130 24.15 -13.53 -5.70
C SER A 130 23.14 -14.27 -6.58
N LEU A 131 21.87 -14.36 -6.17
CA LEU A 131 20.81 -14.96 -7.00
C LEU A 131 20.66 -14.27 -8.35
N MET A 132 20.74 -12.92 -8.38
CA MET A 132 20.67 -12.16 -9.64
C MET A 132 21.79 -12.55 -10.60
N GLN A 133 23.01 -12.76 -10.09
CA GLN A 133 24.15 -13.21 -10.91
C GLN A 133 23.92 -14.65 -11.42
N GLU A 134 23.55 -15.57 -10.55
CA GLU A 134 23.32 -16.98 -10.86
C GLU A 134 22.22 -17.17 -11.92
N LYS A 135 21.10 -16.42 -11.79
CA LYS A 135 19.93 -16.52 -12.68
C LYS A 135 19.97 -15.54 -13.85
N ASN A 136 21.01 -14.73 -13.96
CA ASN A 136 21.15 -13.67 -14.97
C ASN A 136 19.94 -12.72 -15.00
N ILE A 137 19.48 -12.28 -13.83
CA ILE A 137 18.38 -11.34 -13.69
C ILE A 137 18.91 -9.91 -13.75
N GLU A 138 18.29 -9.06 -14.57
CA GLU A 138 18.79 -7.71 -14.86
C GLU A 138 18.54 -6.71 -13.74
N SER A 139 17.42 -6.82 -13.02
CA SER A 139 17.03 -5.79 -12.04
C SER A 139 16.35 -6.36 -10.81
N TRP A 140 16.53 -5.64 -9.70
CA TRP A 140 15.80 -5.84 -8.45
C TRP A 140 15.22 -4.51 -7.96
N HIS A 141 13.93 -4.50 -7.66
CA HIS A 141 13.20 -3.33 -7.23
C HIS A 141 12.67 -3.54 -5.81
N ILE A 142 12.89 -2.58 -4.92
CA ILE A 142 12.43 -2.58 -3.53
C ILE A 142 11.48 -1.41 -3.36
N LEU A 143 10.18 -1.68 -3.22
CA LEU A 143 9.14 -0.66 -3.25
C LEU A 143 8.65 -0.33 -1.85
N PHE A 144 8.52 0.96 -1.56
CA PHE A 144 7.99 1.49 -0.30
C PHE A 144 8.66 0.86 0.96
N PRO A 145 10.01 0.80 1.03
CA PRO A 145 10.68 0.33 2.22
C PRO A 145 10.46 1.31 3.38
N ASP A 146 10.66 0.82 4.60
CA ASP A 146 10.78 1.67 5.78
C ASP A 146 12.03 2.57 5.70
N LYS A 147 12.15 3.50 6.64
CA LYS A 147 13.24 4.48 6.64
C LYS A 147 14.62 3.85 6.82
N ASP A 148 14.72 2.82 7.65
CA ASP A 148 15.99 2.20 8.01
C ASP A 148 16.56 1.41 6.83
N LEU A 149 15.73 0.58 6.19
CA LEU A 149 16.12 -0.11 4.96
C LEU A 149 16.41 0.89 3.84
N GLY A 150 15.61 1.94 3.68
CA GLY A 150 15.86 2.97 2.67
C GLY A 150 17.20 3.69 2.88
N ALA A 151 17.57 4.01 4.11
CA ALA A 151 18.86 4.60 4.44
C ALA A 151 20.03 3.64 4.16
N PHE A 152 19.83 2.35 4.46
CA PHE A 152 20.81 1.30 4.16
C PHE A 152 21.02 1.14 2.64
N LEU A 153 19.94 1.00 1.86
CA LEU A 153 20.00 0.82 0.40
C LEU A 153 20.67 1.99 -0.31
N LYS A 154 20.40 3.22 0.16
CA LYS A 154 21.04 4.43 -0.40
C LYS A 154 22.56 4.42 -0.24
N LYS A 155 23.09 3.82 0.84
CA LYS A 155 24.54 3.68 1.08
C LYS A 155 25.16 2.55 0.26
N ASN A 156 24.36 1.62 -0.27
CA ASN A 156 24.79 0.40 -0.94
C ASN A 156 24.43 0.38 -2.45
N GLU A 157 24.66 1.50 -3.14
CA GLU A 157 24.58 1.67 -4.61
C GLU A 157 23.19 1.45 -5.23
N PHE A 158 22.11 1.34 -4.44
CA PHE A 158 20.77 1.32 -4.99
C PHE A 158 20.35 2.73 -5.45
N ILE A 159 19.73 2.79 -6.60
CA ILE A 159 19.17 4.02 -7.13
C ILE A 159 17.89 4.37 -6.36
N GLU A 160 17.87 5.49 -5.66
CA GLU A 160 16.67 6.03 -5.02
C GLU A 160 15.78 6.68 -6.09
N ARG A 161 14.52 6.25 -6.18
CA ARG A 161 13.49 6.91 -6.95
C ARG A 161 12.45 7.53 -6.03
N SER A 162 12.10 8.77 -6.29
CA SER A 162 11.09 9.52 -5.54
C SER A 162 9.71 9.38 -6.18
N GLY A 163 8.69 9.34 -5.35
CA GLY A 163 7.29 9.45 -5.71
C GLY A 163 6.54 10.25 -4.65
N TYR A 164 5.23 10.35 -4.76
CA TYR A 164 4.42 11.03 -3.76
C TYR A 164 3.08 10.33 -3.57
N LYS A 165 2.49 10.57 -2.40
CA LYS A 165 1.11 10.25 -2.05
C LYS A 165 0.53 11.34 -1.16
N PHE A 166 -0.74 11.25 -0.85
CA PHE A 166 -1.40 12.17 0.07
C PHE A 166 -1.84 11.41 1.31
N VAL A 167 -1.56 11.95 2.49
CA VAL A 167 -1.95 11.36 3.78
C VAL A 167 -2.66 12.42 4.63
N TRP A 168 -3.61 11.98 5.42
CA TRP A 168 -4.20 12.83 6.44
C TRP A 168 -3.54 12.57 7.78
N LYS A 169 -3.32 13.64 8.56
CA LYS A 169 -2.72 13.58 9.90
C LYS A 169 -3.70 14.10 10.93
N ASN A 170 -3.89 13.33 11.98
CA ASN A 170 -4.63 13.78 13.15
C ASN A 170 -3.78 14.75 13.95
N LYS A 171 -4.30 15.98 14.12
CA LYS A 171 -3.69 17.00 14.98
C LYS A 171 -4.43 17.12 16.31
N GLN A 172 -4.93 15.99 16.82
CA GLN A 172 -5.69 15.87 18.07
C GLN A 172 -7.04 16.60 17.99
N TYR A 173 -7.71 16.51 16.84
CA TYR A 173 -9.06 17.04 16.67
C TYR A 173 -10.03 16.35 17.63
N HIS A 174 -10.91 17.16 18.24
CA HIS A 174 -11.95 16.65 19.13
C HIS A 174 -13.04 15.89 18.35
N ASP A 175 -13.48 16.46 17.23
CA ASP A 175 -14.50 15.90 16.34
C ASP A 175 -14.27 16.38 14.88
N PHE A 176 -15.17 16.00 13.99
CA PHE A 176 -15.09 16.38 12.58
C PHE A 176 -15.37 17.89 12.36
N ASP A 177 -16.18 18.53 13.19
CA ASP A 177 -16.43 19.98 13.09
C ASP A 177 -15.20 20.78 13.54
N ASP A 178 -14.50 20.34 14.57
CA ASP A 178 -13.20 20.91 14.97
C ASP A 178 -12.18 20.78 13.82
N TYR A 179 -12.10 19.61 13.19
CA TYR A 179 -11.31 19.45 11.97
C TYR A 179 -11.71 20.43 10.87
N LEU A 180 -13.00 20.68 10.64
CA LEU A 180 -13.46 21.63 9.64
C LEU A 180 -13.12 23.09 10.00
N ASN A 181 -12.95 23.42 11.27
CA ASN A 181 -12.64 24.76 11.72
C ASN A 181 -11.29 25.29 11.25
N ILE A 182 -10.33 24.42 10.95
CA ILE A 182 -9.03 24.83 10.40
C ILE A 182 -9.08 25.23 8.91
N PHE A 183 -10.17 24.89 8.19
CA PHE A 183 -10.30 25.17 6.76
C PHE A 183 -10.69 26.62 6.47
N LYS A 184 -10.24 27.14 5.32
CA LYS A 184 -10.76 28.36 4.72
C LYS A 184 -12.28 28.22 4.50
N SER A 185 -13.05 29.31 4.69
CA SER A 185 -14.51 29.31 4.67
C SER A 185 -15.11 28.65 3.42
N ARG A 186 -14.57 28.96 2.24
CA ARG A 186 -15.02 28.37 0.97
C ARG A 186 -14.86 26.83 0.97
N GLN A 187 -13.71 26.34 1.41
CA GLN A 187 -13.43 24.90 1.37
C GLN A 187 -14.23 24.14 2.42
N ARG A 188 -14.37 24.72 3.62
CA ARG A 188 -15.25 24.19 4.66
C ARG A 188 -16.70 24.05 4.16
N LYS A 189 -17.23 25.10 3.48
CA LYS A 189 -18.56 25.06 2.87
C LYS A 189 -18.68 23.94 1.84
N ASN A 190 -17.66 23.74 0.99
CA ASN A 190 -17.68 22.67 -0.01
C ASN A 190 -17.78 21.29 0.65
N ILE A 191 -16.95 21.02 1.67
CA ILE A 191 -17.01 19.75 2.40
C ILE A 191 -18.36 19.51 3.06
N LYS A 192 -18.90 20.56 3.74
CA LYS A 192 -20.24 20.48 4.36
C LYS A 192 -21.33 20.22 3.30
N ASN A 193 -21.24 20.82 2.13
CA ASN A 193 -22.20 20.59 1.05
C ASN A 193 -22.08 19.16 0.46
N GLU A 194 -20.86 18.63 0.28
CA GLU A 194 -20.65 17.24 -0.17
C GLU A 194 -21.29 16.25 0.80
N ARG A 195 -21.06 16.40 2.11
CA ARG A 195 -21.67 15.56 3.16
C ARG A 195 -23.18 15.71 3.23
N LYS A 196 -23.67 16.97 3.13
CA LYS A 196 -25.10 17.28 3.14
C LYS A 196 -25.86 16.61 2.00
N LYS A 197 -25.32 16.63 0.77
CA LYS A 197 -25.93 15.94 -0.37
C LYS A 197 -26.15 14.45 -0.08
N ILE A 198 -25.18 13.78 0.54
CA ILE A 198 -25.30 12.36 0.87
C ILE A 198 -26.37 12.12 1.95
N SER A 199 -26.42 12.95 2.98
CA SER A 199 -27.43 12.83 4.03
C SER A 199 -28.85 13.17 3.54
N GLU A 200 -29.01 14.16 2.64
CA GLU A 200 -30.31 14.53 2.03
C GLU A 200 -30.87 13.42 1.12
N LEU A 201 -30.01 12.58 0.55
CA LEU A 201 -30.41 11.36 -0.16
C LEU A 201 -30.81 10.21 0.78
N GLY A 202 -30.80 10.41 2.10
CA GLY A 202 -31.09 9.37 3.06
C GLY A 202 -30.01 8.27 3.17
N ILE A 203 -28.79 8.54 2.68
CA ILE A 203 -27.69 7.57 2.73
C ILE A 203 -27.04 7.65 4.11
N ASN A 204 -27.01 6.52 4.80
CA ASN A 204 -26.38 6.32 6.11
C ASN A 204 -25.15 5.42 5.97
N PHE A 205 -24.31 5.37 7.03
CA PHE A 205 -23.09 4.55 7.01
C PHE A 205 -23.11 3.54 8.15
N GLU A 206 -22.78 2.29 7.81
CA GLU A 206 -22.53 1.21 8.76
C GLU A 206 -21.04 0.90 8.76
N ILE A 207 -20.41 0.91 9.94
CA ILE A 207 -19.00 0.58 10.12
C ILE A 207 -18.88 -0.83 10.66
N LYS A 208 -18.17 -1.68 9.94
CA LYS A 208 -17.83 -3.04 10.34
C LYS A 208 -16.33 -3.16 10.58
N ASP A 209 -15.96 -3.76 11.70
CA ASP A 209 -14.58 -4.05 12.06
C ASP A 209 -14.38 -5.51 12.49
N LYS A 210 -13.18 -5.85 12.96
CA LYS A 210 -12.86 -7.21 13.40
C LYS A 210 -13.84 -7.83 14.40
N ASN A 211 -14.59 -7.01 15.16
CA ASN A 211 -15.49 -7.48 16.23
C ASN A 211 -16.88 -7.85 15.68
N ASN A 212 -17.35 -7.18 14.65
CA ASN A 212 -18.70 -7.30 14.12
C ASN A 212 -18.80 -7.71 12.65
N LEU A 213 -17.67 -7.83 11.93
CA LEU A 213 -17.63 -8.34 10.54
C LEU A 213 -18.08 -9.80 10.49
N LYS A 214 -19.05 -10.06 9.61
CA LYS A 214 -19.58 -11.38 9.27
C LYS A 214 -19.10 -11.80 7.88
N GLU A 215 -19.19 -13.07 7.56
CA GLU A 215 -18.78 -13.61 6.25
C GLU A 215 -19.59 -12.98 5.11
N GLY A 216 -20.90 -12.83 5.25
CA GLY A 216 -21.75 -12.17 4.27
C GLY A 216 -21.41 -10.69 3.98
N ASP A 217 -20.78 -9.99 4.92
CA ASP A 217 -20.31 -8.62 4.67
C ASP A 217 -19.24 -8.56 3.56
N TRP A 218 -18.45 -9.62 3.44
CA TRP A 218 -17.41 -9.72 2.41
C TRP A 218 -17.98 -10.00 1.02
N GLU A 219 -19.09 -10.74 0.92
CA GLU A 219 -19.80 -10.94 -0.33
C GLU A 219 -20.34 -9.61 -0.88
N ASP A 220 -21.01 -8.83 -0.02
CA ASP A 220 -21.49 -7.49 -0.40
C ASP A 220 -20.32 -6.58 -0.83
N PHE A 221 -19.24 -6.57 -0.04
CA PHE A 221 -18.04 -5.80 -0.38
C PHE A 221 -17.46 -6.23 -1.74
N TYR A 222 -17.35 -7.54 -1.99
CA TYR A 222 -16.76 -8.07 -3.22
C TYR A 222 -17.56 -7.68 -4.46
N ILE A 223 -18.90 -7.64 -4.37
CA ILE A 223 -19.76 -7.17 -5.46
C ILE A 223 -19.40 -5.73 -5.85
N PHE A 224 -19.28 -4.83 -4.87
CA PHE A 224 -18.90 -3.44 -5.12
C PHE A 224 -17.48 -3.31 -5.65
N TYR A 225 -16.54 -4.02 -5.04
CA TYR A 225 -15.14 -4.04 -5.44
C TYR A 225 -14.98 -4.49 -6.88
N LYS A 226 -15.59 -5.61 -7.25
CA LYS A 226 -15.56 -6.17 -8.60
C LYS A 226 -16.15 -5.19 -9.63
N ASN A 227 -17.27 -4.54 -9.30
CA ASN A 227 -17.90 -3.57 -10.18
C ASN A 227 -16.98 -2.41 -10.59
N THR A 228 -16.07 -1.98 -9.69
CA THR A 228 -15.07 -0.94 -10.00
C THR A 228 -14.11 -1.37 -11.11
N TYR A 229 -13.79 -2.65 -11.20
CA TYR A 229 -12.94 -3.22 -12.25
C TYR A 229 -13.73 -3.51 -13.53
N ASP A 230 -14.94 -4.05 -13.41
CA ASP A 230 -15.82 -4.33 -14.54
C ASP A 230 -16.10 -3.06 -15.36
N GLN A 231 -16.32 -1.91 -14.70
CA GLN A 231 -16.46 -0.60 -15.35
C GLN A 231 -15.23 -0.16 -16.16
N ARG A 232 -14.05 -0.75 -15.89
CA ARG A 232 -12.79 -0.47 -16.59
C ARG A 232 -12.37 -1.58 -17.54
N PHE A 233 -13.21 -2.60 -17.70
CA PHE A 233 -12.90 -3.80 -18.48
C PHE A 233 -11.61 -4.50 -18.02
N GLN A 234 -11.35 -4.52 -16.72
CA GLN A 234 -10.16 -5.12 -16.13
C GLN A 234 -10.55 -6.19 -15.11
N PRO A 235 -9.82 -7.30 -15.01
CA PRO A 235 -10.01 -8.24 -13.92
C PRO A 235 -9.55 -7.64 -12.60
N PRO A 236 -10.24 -7.91 -11.48
CA PRO A 236 -9.81 -7.49 -10.17
C PRO A 236 -8.51 -8.19 -9.76
N TYR A 237 -7.65 -7.49 -9.04
CA TYR A 237 -6.42 -8.07 -8.47
C TYR A 237 -6.70 -9.15 -7.42
N LEU A 238 -7.74 -8.94 -6.60
CA LEU A 238 -8.12 -9.80 -5.50
C LEU A 238 -9.43 -10.53 -5.82
N ASN A 239 -9.55 -11.76 -5.35
CA ASN A 239 -10.72 -12.61 -5.54
C ASN A 239 -11.47 -12.85 -4.21
N ARG A 240 -12.58 -13.61 -4.24
CA ARG A 240 -13.36 -13.95 -3.05
C ARG A 240 -12.56 -14.71 -2.01
N ASP A 241 -11.70 -15.62 -2.44
CA ASP A 241 -10.91 -16.47 -1.54
C ASP A 241 -9.94 -15.62 -0.72
N PHE A 242 -9.34 -14.58 -1.31
CA PHE A 242 -8.52 -13.63 -0.56
C PHE A 242 -9.33 -12.98 0.57
N PHE A 243 -10.53 -12.49 0.30
CA PHE A 243 -11.36 -11.85 1.33
C PHE A 243 -11.86 -12.85 2.38
N TYR A 244 -12.09 -14.10 1.99
CA TYR A 244 -12.37 -15.19 2.94
C TYR A 244 -11.19 -15.40 3.90
N HIS A 245 -9.97 -15.50 3.40
CA HIS A 245 -8.77 -15.62 4.25
C HIS A 245 -8.57 -14.41 5.15
N VAL A 246 -8.82 -13.20 4.66
CA VAL A 246 -8.81 -11.98 5.48
C VAL A 246 -9.87 -12.06 6.60
N HIS A 247 -11.06 -12.59 6.31
CA HIS A 247 -12.11 -12.79 7.33
C HIS A 247 -11.65 -13.75 8.43
N GLN A 248 -11.09 -14.89 8.06
CA GLN A 248 -10.59 -15.88 9.03
C GLN A 248 -9.49 -15.29 9.94
N ASN A 249 -8.69 -14.38 9.43
CA ASN A 249 -7.61 -13.71 10.16
C ASN A 249 -7.95 -12.26 10.57
N LYS A 250 -9.24 -11.88 10.65
CA LYS A 250 -9.67 -10.48 10.91
C LYS A 250 -9.20 -9.91 12.24
N LYS A 251 -9.00 -10.72 13.26
CA LYS A 251 -8.49 -10.28 14.57
C LYS A 251 -7.06 -9.75 14.46
N GLU A 252 -6.28 -10.35 13.59
CA GLU A 252 -4.87 -10.02 13.37
C GLU A 252 -4.71 -8.89 12.33
N LEU A 253 -5.44 -8.98 11.21
CA LEU A 253 -5.34 -8.05 10.09
C LEU A 253 -6.10 -6.74 10.30
N ASN A 254 -7.02 -6.68 11.27
CA ASN A 254 -7.80 -5.49 11.62
C ASN A 254 -8.46 -4.77 10.42
N PRO A 255 -9.26 -5.45 9.58
CA PRO A 255 -10.03 -4.79 8.53
C PRO A 255 -11.11 -3.89 9.12
N VAL A 256 -11.42 -2.81 8.40
CA VAL A 256 -12.53 -1.89 8.67
C VAL A 256 -13.25 -1.63 7.36
N ILE A 257 -14.56 -1.89 7.30
CA ILE A 257 -15.39 -1.64 6.11
C ILE A 257 -16.43 -0.57 6.45
N PHE A 258 -16.51 0.44 5.60
CA PHE A 258 -17.54 1.47 5.64
C PHE A 258 -18.56 1.15 4.56
N PHE A 259 -19.76 0.70 4.94
CA PHE A 259 -20.87 0.45 4.02
C PHE A 259 -21.78 1.66 3.94
N ALA A 260 -22.07 2.14 2.72
CA ALA A 260 -23.11 3.12 2.48
C ALA A 260 -24.45 2.39 2.30
N ILE A 261 -25.48 2.83 3.02
CA ILE A 261 -26.79 2.22 3.05
C ILE A 261 -27.83 3.24 2.58
N HIS A 262 -28.60 2.86 1.57
CA HIS A 262 -29.74 3.61 1.06
C HIS A 262 -30.96 2.70 1.02
N GLU A 263 -32.12 3.14 1.56
CA GLU A 263 -33.35 2.34 1.63
C GLU A 263 -33.12 0.91 2.15
N GLN A 264 -32.38 0.79 3.26
CA GLN A 264 -32.00 -0.47 3.92
C GLN A 264 -31.12 -1.42 3.07
N LYS A 265 -30.61 -0.97 1.92
CA LYS A 265 -29.72 -1.75 1.08
C LYS A 265 -28.33 -1.15 1.08
N ARG A 266 -27.31 -1.99 1.11
CA ARG A 266 -25.93 -1.58 0.87
C ARG A 266 -25.75 -1.24 -0.59
N ILE A 267 -25.20 -0.07 -0.89
CA ILE A 267 -25.02 0.45 -2.27
C ILE A 267 -23.57 0.68 -2.63
N ALA A 268 -22.72 0.80 -1.64
CA ALA A 268 -21.28 1.01 -1.83
C ALA A 268 -20.51 0.61 -0.58
N ALA A 269 -19.19 0.39 -0.73
CA ALA A 269 -18.32 0.15 0.41
C ALA A 269 -16.88 0.60 0.15
N SER A 270 -16.18 0.99 1.23
CA SER A 270 -14.73 1.13 1.22
C SER A 270 -14.10 0.23 2.28
N LEU A 271 -13.05 -0.49 1.89
CA LEU A 271 -12.26 -1.35 2.75
C LEU A 271 -10.98 -0.64 3.17
N CYS A 272 -10.78 -0.59 4.46
CA CYS A 272 -9.55 -0.18 5.11
C CYS A 272 -8.97 -1.32 5.94
N PHE A 273 -7.69 -1.20 6.28
CA PHE A 273 -7.03 -1.98 7.32
C PHE A 273 -6.43 -1.01 8.34
N LYS A 274 -6.15 -1.46 9.54
CA LYS A 274 -5.52 -0.59 10.53
C LYS A 274 -4.50 -1.31 11.42
N ASN A 275 -3.56 -0.52 11.92
CA ASN A 275 -2.80 -0.84 13.12
C ASN A 275 -3.17 0.16 14.24
N ASN A 276 -2.37 0.27 15.28
CA ASN A 276 -2.67 1.16 16.41
C ASN A 276 -2.58 2.66 16.08
N ASN A 277 -1.90 3.03 14.98
CA ASN A 277 -1.62 4.43 14.63
C ASN A 277 -2.20 4.86 13.28
N VAL A 278 -2.38 3.91 12.35
CA VAL A 278 -2.65 4.22 10.94
C VAL A 278 -3.90 3.49 10.47
N LEU A 279 -4.79 4.20 9.79
CA LEU A 279 -5.84 3.65 8.94
C LEU A 279 -5.34 3.63 7.49
N TYR A 280 -5.44 2.50 6.82
CA TYR A 280 -5.01 2.29 5.44
C TYR A 280 -6.22 2.03 4.55
N GLY A 281 -6.68 3.02 3.80
CA GLY A 281 -7.71 2.85 2.76
C GLY A 281 -7.16 2.09 1.56
N ARG A 282 -7.84 1.04 1.12
CA ARG A 282 -7.32 0.15 0.08
C ARG A 282 -8.25 -0.01 -1.11
N HIS A 283 -9.49 -0.37 -0.88
CA HIS A 283 -10.39 -0.72 -1.95
C HIS A 283 -11.73 -0.01 -1.78
N TRP A 284 -12.35 0.29 -2.89
CA TRP A 284 -13.64 0.96 -2.97
C TRP A 284 -14.45 0.35 -4.10
N GLY A 285 -15.75 0.34 -3.92
CA GLY A 285 -16.67 0.06 -4.99
C GLY A 285 -18.10 0.51 -4.68
N SER A 286 -18.88 0.67 -5.75
CA SER A 286 -20.29 1.05 -5.68
C SER A 286 -21.04 0.47 -6.88
N THR A 287 -22.31 0.15 -6.69
CA THR A 287 -23.23 -0.21 -7.77
C THR A 287 -23.94 1.01 -8.37
N TYR A 288 -23.82 2.18 -7.72
CA TYR A 288 -24.46 3.41 -8.15
C TYR A 288 -23.43 4.52 -8.36
N ASN A 289 -23.67 5.37 -9.37
CA ASN A 289 -22.89 6.58 -9.58
C ASN A 289 -23.61 7.77 -8.93
N ILE A 290 -23.30 8.00 -7.65
CA ILE A 290 -23.86 9.09 -6.84
C ILE A 290 -22.76 10.12 -6.58
N ASP A 291 -23.03 11.40 -6.94
CA ASP A 291 -22.09 12.50 -6.69
C ASP A 291 -21.72 12.58 -5.20
N SER A 292 -20.44 12.75 -4.93
CA SER A 292 -19.85 12.86 -3.59
C SER A 292 -19.85 11.57 -2.74
N LEU A 293 -20.50 10.48 -3.16
CA LEU A 293 -20.53 9.21 -2.40
C LEU A 293 -19.14 8.62 -2.19
N HIS A 294 -18.30 8.64 -3.24
CA HIS A 294 -16.91 8.21 -3.13
C HIS A 294 -16.14 9.02 -2.07
N PHE A 295 -16.33 10.34 -2.03
CA PHE A 295 -15.62 11.19 -1.07
C PHE A 295 -16.09 10.96 0.36
N GLU A 296 -17.40 10.81 0.55
CA GLU A 296 -17.95 10.51 1.87
C GLU A 296 -17.40 9.16 2.38
N CYS A 297 -17.54 8.10 1.59
CA CYS A 297 -17.21 6.75 2.00
C CYS A 297 -15.70 6.52 2.15
N CYS A 298 -14.88 7.05 1.21
CA CYS A 298 -13.43 6.80 1.17
C CYS A 298 -12.61 7.80 1.97
N TYR A 299 -13.14 8.99 2.28
CA TYR A 299 -12.35 10.03 2.95
C TYR A 299 -13.01 10.52 4.23
N TYR A 300 -14.24 11.03 4.19
CA TYR A 300 -14.83 11.67 5.37
C TYR A 300 -15.13 10.68 6.47
N GLN A 301 -15.67 9.51 6.14
CA GLN A 301 -15.89 8.43 7.11
C GLN A 301 -14.56 7.93 7.70
N GLY A 302 -13.51 7.81 6.88
CA GLY A 302 -12.18 7.40 7.36
C GLY A 302 -11.52 8.44 8.26
N ILE A 303 -11.66 9.75 7.96
CA ILE A 303 -11.15 10.84 8.80
C ILE A 303 -11.89 10.84 10.15
N GLU A 304 -13.21 10.80 10.13
CA GLU A 304 -14.06 10.78 11.33
C GLU A 304 -13.76 9.54 12.18
N TYR A 305 -13.58 8.38 11.55
CA TYR A 305 -13.13 7.17 12.23
C TYR A 305 -11.76 7.34 12.90
N CYS A 306 -10.79 7.98 12.22
CA CYS A 306 -9.49 8.25 12.81
C CYS A 306 -9.56 9.19 14.01
N ILE A 307 -10.38 10.23 13.95
CA ILE A 307 -10.60 11.16 15.08
C ILE A 307 -11.17 10.39 16.26
N ASN A 308 -12.27 9.66 16.07
CA ASN A 308 -12.99 8.93 17.11
C ASN A 308 -12.18 7.79 17.74
N ASN A 309 -11.22 7.22 17.01
CA ASN A 309 -10.36 6.12 17.48
C ASN A 309 -8.92 6.59 17.78
N HIS A 310 -8.65 7.88 17.80
CA HIS A 310 -7.34 8.48 18.09
C HIS A 310 -6.20 7.98 17.19
N LEU A 311 -6.51 7.55 15.95
CA LEU A 311 -5.51 7.17 14.98
C LEU A 311 -4.79 8.42 14.46
N GLN A 312 -3.47 8.32 14.28
CA GLN A 312 -2.63 9.48 13.97
C GLN A 312 -2.56 9.78 12.48
N ILE A 313 -2.72 8.76 11.64
CA ILE A 313 -2.55 8.88 10.19
C ILE A 313 -3.67 8.13 9.48
N PHE A 314 -4.20 8.75 8.43
CA PHE A 314 -5.00 8.07 7.43
C PHE A 314 -4.23 8.08 6.08
N ASP A 315 -3.89 6.90 5.60
CA ASP A 315 -3.28 6.65 4.29
C ASP A 315 -4.36 6.14 3.32
N PRO A 316 -4.95 6.98 2.47
CA PRO A 316 -6.07 6.59 1.60
C PRO A 316 -5.60 5.94 0.29
N GLY A 317 -4.35 5.50 0.21
CA GLY A 317 -3.72 4.97 -1.00
C GLY A 317 -3.08 6.04 -1.89
N VAL A 318 -2.49 5.58 -3.00
CA VAL A 318 -1.84 6.45 -4.00
C VAL A 318 -2.86 7.19 -4.87
N GLN A 319 -2.40 8.23 -5.58
CA GLN A 319 -3.13 9.07 -6.53
C GLN A 319 -4.26 9.95 -5.93
N GLY A 320 -4.67 10.95 -6.70
CA GLY A 320 -5.83 11.78 -6.45
C GLY A 320 -5.53 13.13 -5.79
N GLU A 321 -5.26 14.16 -6.61
CA GLU A 321 -5.06 15.55 -6.15
C GLU A 321 -6.27 16.15 -5.46
N HIS A 322 -7.48 15.63 -5.75
CA HIS A 322 -8.71 16.00 -5.06
C HIS A 322 -8.65 15.79 -3.54
N LYS A 323 -7.71 14.96 -3.06
CA LYS A 323 -7.41 14.75 -1.63
C LYS A 323 -6.90 16.02 -0.95
N ILE A 324 -6.13 16.87 -1.66
CA ILE A 324 -5.60 18.14 -1.12
C ILE A 324 -6.74 19.02 -0.61
N ARG A 325 -7.82 19.18 -1.40
CA ARG A 325 -8.98 19.99 -1.02
C ARG A 325 -9.72 19.47 0.21
N ARG A 326 -9.49 18.20 0.58
CA ARG A 326 -10.06 17.50 1.73
C ARG A 326 -9.09 17.37 2.89
N GLY A 327 -7.98 18.15 2.86
CA GLY A 327 -7.03 18.27 3.95
C GLY A 327 -5.96 17.20 4.04
N PHE A 328 -5.82 16.36 3.00
CA PHE A 328 -4.68 15.46 2.92
C PHE A 328 -3.43 16.23 2.47
N GLU A 329 -2.31 15.88 3.08
CA GLU A 329 -1.02 16.52 2.84
C GLU A 329 -0.13 15.65 1.95
N PRO A 330 0.65 16.25 1.04
CA PRO A 330 1.59 15.50 0.21
C PRO A 330 2.69 14.90 1.08
N LYS A 331 2.99 13.63 0.87
CA LYS A 331 4.08 12.88 1.50
C LYS A 331 4.97 12.27 0.43
N LEU A 332 6.28 12.47 0.53
CA LEU A 332 7.27 11.81 -0.31
C LEU A 332 7.23 10.30 -0.08
N THR A 333 7.27 9.51 -1.15
CA THR A 333 7.47 8.06 -1.11
C THR A 333 8.77 7.71 -1.81
N LYS A 334 9.32 6.55 -1.51
CA LYS A 334 10.58 6.08 -2.07
C LYS A 334 10.47 4.64 -2.55
N SER A 335 11.22 4.37 -3.60
CA SER A 335 11.59 3.03 -4.03
C SER A 335 13.08 2.98 -4.33
N PHE A 336 13.66 1.80 -4.31
CA PHE A 336 15.08 1.60 -4.55
C PHE A 336 15.27 0.52 -5.61
N HIS A 337 16.23 0.74 -6.49
CA HIS A 337 16.40 -0.08 -7.68
C HIS A 337 17.87 -0.44 -7.85
N TYR A 338 18.15 -1.73 -7.99
CA TYR A 338 19.43 -2.23 -8.42
C TYR A 338 19.32 -2.74 -9.86
N LEU A 339 20.23 -2.29 -10.73
CA LEU A 339 20.30 -2.68 -12.13
C LEU A 339 21.71 -3.23 -12.36
N LYS A 340 21.79 -4.42 -12.95
CA LYS A 340 23.05 -5.12 -13.15
C LYS A 340 23.94 -4.41 -14.18
N GLU A 341 23.34 -4.01 -15.29
CA GLU A 341 24.02 -3.36 -16.38
C GLU A 341 24.41 -1.91 -16.05
N VAL A 342 25.69 -1.58 -16.18
CA VAL A 342 26.26 -0.29 -15.74
C VAL A 342 25.70 0.90 -16.53
N ASP A 343 25.64 0.79 -17.86
CA ASP A 343 25.16 1.89 -18.70
C ASP A 343 23.69 2.17 -18.47
N PHE A 344 22.88 1.11 -18.37
CA PHE A 344 21.46 1.25 -18.06
C PHE A 344 21.26 1.79 -16.64
N ARG A 345 22.04 1.32 -15.66
CA ARG A 345 22.06 1.84 -14.28
C ARG A 345 22.33 3.35 -14.27
N ASN A 346 23.34 3.82 -15.01
CA ASN A 346 23.68 5.23 -15.08
C ASN A 346 22.56 6.07 -15.70
N ALA A 347 21.97 5.59 -16.81
CA ALA A 347 20.84 6.26 -17.44
C ALA A 347 19.62 6.37 -16.51
N ILE A 348 19.28 5.29 -15.77
CA ILE A 348 18.19 5.30 -14.80
C ILE A 348 18.49 6.19 -13.59
N LYS A 349 19.75 6.21 -13.13
CA LYS A 349 20.17 7.09 -12.03
C LYS A 349 20.01 8.57 -12.41
N ASP A 350 20.38 8.95 -13.64
CA ASP A 350 20.18 10.31 -14.14
C ASP A 350 18.68 10.66 -14.28
N PHE A 351 17.88 9.75 -14.84
CA PHE A 351 16.42 9.89 -14.91
C PHE A 351 15.80 10.12 -13.52
N CYS A 352 16.09 9.25 -12.53
CA CYS A 352 15.55 9.35 -11.19
C CYS A 352 16.00 10.62 -10.47
N SER A 353 17.21 11.11 -10.75
CA SER A 353 17.71 12.36 -10.18
C SER A 353 16.91 13.57 -10.67
N ARG A 354 16.61 13.64 -11.96
CA ARG A 354 15.75 14.69 -12.55
C ARG A 354 14.31 14.59 -12.03
N GLU A 355 13.72 13.39 -12.08
CA GLU A 355 12.37 13.13 -11.56
C GLU A 355 12.24 13.54 -10.08
N SER A 356 13.27 13.29 -9.25
CA SER A 356 13.26 13.67 -7.83
C SER A 356 13.14 15.18 -7.61
N ILE A 357 13.76 16.00 -8.48
CA ILE A 357 13.64 17.46 -8.41
C ILE A 357 12.21 17.89 -8.73
N GLU A 358 11.63 17.34 -9.80
CA GLU A 358 10.25 17.62 -10.21
C GLU A 358 9.24 17.23 -9.12
N ILE A 359 9.39 16.04 -8.53
CA ILE A 359 8.52 15.55 -7.43
C ILE A 359 8.62 16.47 -6.21
N LYS A 360 9.82 16.90 -5.83
CA LYS A 360 9.99 17.84 -4.69
C LYS A 360 9.33 19.18 -4.98
N ASN A 361 9.53 19.73 -6.18
CA ASN A 361 8.90 20.98 -6.60
C ASN A 361 7.37 20.86 -6.59
N TYR A 362 6.85 19.72 -7.07
CA TYR A 362 5.41 19.44 -7.03
C TYR A 362 4.86 19.36 -5.60
N ILE A 363 5.56 18.67 -4.70
CA ILE A 363 5.16 18.60 -3.27
C ILE A 363 5.13 20.01 -2.66
N GLU A 364 6.12 20.83 -2.91
CA GLU A 364 6.14 22.22 -2.41
C GLU A 364 5.01 23.07 -3.03
N ALA A 365 4.71 22.87 -4.31
CA ALA A 365 3.55 23.52 -4.93
C ALA A 365 2.24 23.08 -4.25
N CYS A 366 2.04 21.78 -4.01
CA CYS A 366 0.87 21.26 -3.30
C CYS A 366 0.70 21.88 -1.90
N LYS A 367 1.79 22.07 -1.16
CA LYS A 367 1.76 22.71 0.17
C LYS A 367 1.27 24.16 0.10
N ARG A 368 1.55 24.89 -1.00
CA ARG A 368 1.05 26.26 -1.20
C ARG A 368 -0.47 26.31 -1.43
N TYR A 369 -1.05 25.27 -2.01
CA TYR A 369 -2.49 25.14 -2.29
C TYR A 369 -3.28 24.52 -1.12
N THR A 370 -2.72 24.49 0.08
CA THR A 370 -3.39 23.98 1.27
C THR A 370 -4.78 24.61 1.45
N PRO A 371 -5.81 23.79 1.80
CA PRO A 371 -7.15 24.28 2.06
C PRO A 371 -7.29 25.01 3.40
N PHE A 372 -6.24 24.96 4.24
CA PHE A 372 -6.24 25.46 5.60
C PHE A 372 -6.05 26.98 5.68
N LYS A 373 -6.54 27.60 6.75
CA LYS A 373 -6.29 29.00 7.10
C LYS A 373 -4.79 29.24 7.32
N LYS A 374 -4.36 30.51 7.25
CA LYS A 374 -2.93 30.87 7.32
C LYS A 374 -2.25 30.40 8.61
N GLU A 375 -2.95 30.49 9.74
CA GLU A 375 -2.51 30.08 11.06
C GLU A 375 -2.27 28.57 11.22
N TYR A 376 -2.84 27.75 10.32
CA TYR A 376 -2.71 26.27 10.32
C TYR A 376 -1.86 25.74 9.14
N LYS A 377 -1.17 26.64 8.42
CA LYS A 377 -0.25 26.24 7.36
C LYS A 377 0.95 25.52 7.96
N ILE A 378 1.34 24.42 7.32
CA ILE A 378 2.45 23.54 7.69
C ILE A 378 3.73 23.99 7.00
#